data_06136862867a89965621ef2c05d9d602
#
_entry.id   06136862867a89965621ef2c05d9d602
#
_cell.length_a   1.000
_cell.length_b   1.000
_cell.length_c   1.000
_cell.angle_alpha   90.00
_cell.angle_beta   90.00
_cell.angle_gamma   90.00
#
_symmetry.space_group_name_H-M   'P 1'
#
loop_
_entity.id
_entity.type
_entity.pdbx_description
1 polymer ?
#
loop_
_entity_poly.entity_id
_entity_poly.type
_entity_poly.pdbx_seq_one_letter_code
_entity_poly.pdbx_strand_id
1 'polypeptide(L)'
;CNPDDVDDTFSEVVAALPVNRVSMGAQTFNADRLRFLRRRHSASDVAKAVDKLRRAGIGNISVDLMYGFPEETMEDWERDIETALQLGVEHLSAYCLMYEEGTPLFKMREEGRVAEADEELTRAMYYLLVDRLEAAGYEHYEVSNFALEGRRSLHNSSYWTGIPYMGIGAAAHSYNGKSRQWNIDNLPIYINKVKEGVVPFEKELLDDSERHNDMVMLALRRREGIDLSRMALEFGAAAVEECLSLSRKFVKTGLLSIEGSHLRLTREGLYVSDMVMSELMSVGD
;
A
#
# COMPACT_ATOMS: atom_id res chain seq x y z
N CYS A 1 -13.86 3.87 -1.71
CA CYS A 1 -15.22 3.45 -2.08
C CYS A 1 -15.18 2.25 -3.03
N ASN A 2 -16.32 1.56 -3.22
CA ASN A 2 -16.48 0.62 -4.32
C ASN A 2 -17.07 1.34 -5.54
N PRO A 3 -16.81 0.87 -6.78
CA PRO A 3 -17.36 1.50 -7.97
C PRO A 3 -18.89 1.57 -8.00
N ASP A 4 -19.57 0.55 -7.49
CA ASP A 4 -21.04 0.47 -7.42
C ASP A 4 -21.67 1.35 -6.33
N ASP A 5 -20.87 1.90 -5.42
CA ASP A 5 -21.35 2.87 -4.43
C ASP A 5 -21.34 4.31 -4.97
N VAL A 6 -20.70 4.56 -6.14
CA VAL A 6 -20.61 5.89 -6.76
C VAL A 6 -21.86 6.17 -7.58
N ASP A 7 -22.95 6.46 -6.90
CA ASP A 7 -24.19 6.94 -7.50
C ASP A 7 -24.26 8.48 -7.54
N ASP A 8 -25.37 9.02 -7.95
CA ASP A 8 -25.55 10.48 -8.02
C ASP A 8 -25.57 11.11 -6.64
N THR A 9 -26.20 10.44 -5.65
CA THR A 9 -26.24 10.89 -4.26
C THR A 9 -24.84 10.95 -3.65
N PHE A 10 -24.03 9.89 -3.85
CA PHE A 10 -22.63 9.88 -3.40
C PHE A 10 -21.85 11.03 -4.02
N SER A 11 -22.02 11.25 -5.33
CA SER A 11 -21.33 12.30 -6.07
C SER A 11 -21.69 13.70 -5.57
N GLU A 12 -22.99 13.96 -5.29
CA GLU A 12 -23.45 15.22 -4.71
C GLU A 12 -22.89 15.46 -3.30
N VAL A 13 -22.88 14.43 -2.45
CA VAL A 13 -22.32 14.53 -1.09
C VAL A 13 -20.82 14.82 -1.14
N VAL A 14 -20.07 14.11 -1.99
CA VAL A 14 -18.62 14.32 -2.13
C VAL A 14 -18.31 15.71 -2.66
N ALA A 15 -19.10 16.22 -3.63
CA ALA A 15 -18.97 17.57 -4.15
C ALA A 15 -19.26 18.67 -3.11
N ALA A 16 -20.15 18.41 -2.15
CA ALA A 16 -20.50 19.35 -1.08
C ALA A 16 -19.49 19.35 0.10
N LEU A 17 -18.61 18.36 0.18
CA LEU A 17 -17.61 18.22 1.23
C LEU A 17 -16.22 18.67 0.73
N PRO A 18 -15.28 19.01 1.63
CA PRO A 18 -13.91 19.34 1.25
C PRO A 18 -13.10 18.09 0.86
N VAL A 19 -13.69 17.22 0.05
CA VAL A 19 -13.06 16.01 -0.48
C VAL A 19 -12.34 16.37 -1.78
N ASN A 20 -11.05 16.10 -1.86
CA ASN A 20 -10.23 16.38 -3.03
C ASN A 20 -9.66 15.12 -3.69
N ARG A 21 -9.81 13.95 -3.07
CA ARG A 21 -9.31 12.67 -3.58
C ARG A 21 -10.28 11.54 -3.24
N VAL A 22 -10.50 10.64 -4.20
CA VAL A 22 -11.27 9.41 -4.02
C VAL A 22 -10.42 8.22 -4.46
N SER A 23 -10.32 7.18 -3.62
CA SER A 23 -9.75 5.89 -3.98
C SER A 23 -10.86 4.87 -4.18
N MET A 24 -10.76 4.09 -5.26
CA MET A 24 -11.78 3.17 -5.70
C MET A 24 -11.20 1.78 -6.00
N GLY A 25 -11.71 0.75 -5.34
CA GLY A 25 -11.29 -0.62 -5.52
C GLY A 25 -11.90 -1.28 -6.76
N ALA A 26 -11.29 -1.10 -7.92
CA ALA A 26 -11.66 -1.82 -9.15
C ALA A 26 -11.23 -3.30 -9.09
N GLN A 27 -10.08 -3.57 -8.54
CA GLN A 27 -9.43 -4.87 -8.36
C GLN A 27 -8.99 -5.51 -9.69
N THR A 28 -9.88 -5.68 -10.63
CA THR A 28 -9.68 -6.23 -11.98
C THR A 28 -10.82 -5.79 -12.87
N PHE A 29 -10.64 -5.88 -14.18
CA PHE A 29 -11.72 -5.67 -15.15
C PHE A 29 -12.23 -6.99 -15.73
N ASN A 30 -11.72 -8.13 -15.26
CA ASN A 30 -12.21 -9.46 -15.64
C ASN A 30 -13.43 -9.85 -14.81
N ALA A 31 -14.55 -10.16 -15.48
CA ALA A 31 -15.83 -10.47 -14.82
C ALA A 31 -15.79 -11.73 -13.94
N ASP A 32 -14.99 -12.74 -14.31
CA ASP A 32 -14.85 -13.98 -13.53
C ASP A 32 -14.08 -13.75 -12.24
N ARG A 33 -13.00 -12.96 -12.30
CA ARG A 33 -12.22 -12.57 -11.12
C ARG A 33 -13.01 -11.65 -10.20
N LEU A 34 -13.82 -10.72 -10.74
CA LEU A 34 -14.75 -9.93 -9.91
C LEU A 34 -15.74 -10.84 -9.16
N ARG A 35 -16.30 -11.85 -9.83
CA ARG A 35 -17.17 -12.85 -9.17
C ARG A 35 -16.41 -13.67 -8.11
N PHE A 36 -15.18 -14.07 -8.42
CA PHE A 36 -14.30 -14.77 -7.48
C PHE A 36 -14.07 -13.94 -6.19
N LEU A 37 -13.82 -12.63 -6.32
CA LEU A 37 -13.70 -11.70 -5.23
C LEU A 37 -15.04 -11.29 -4.59
N ARG A 38 -16.17 -11.81 -5.06
CA ARG A 38 -17.53 -11.44 -4.64
C ARG A 38 -17.81 -9.94 -4.78
N ARG A 39 -17.23 -9.31 -5.80
CA ARG A 39 -17.50 -7.91 -6.12
C ARG A 39 -18.84 -7.78 -6.85
N ARG A 40 -19.60 -6.70 -6.52
CA ARG A 40 -20.93 -6.44 -7.09
C ARG A 40 -20.85 -5.66 -8.40
N HIS A 41 -19.79 -4.86 -8.57
CA HIS A 41 -19.58 -4.02 -9.76
C HIS A 41 -19.05 -4.82 -10.95
N SER A 42 -19.25 -4.25 -12.14
CA SER A 42 -18.65 -4.68 -13.39
C SER A 42 -17.52 -3.75 -13.82
N ALA A 43 -16.74 -4.16 -14.81
CA ALA A 43 -15.70 -3.31 -15.41
C ALA A 43 -16.27 -1.96 -15.91
N SER A 44 -17.48 -1.95 -16.50
CA SER A 44 -18.12 -0.72 -16.98
C SER A 44 -18.52 0.23 -15.86
N ASP A 45 -18.75 -0.28 -14.65
CA ASP A 45 -19.15 0.58 -13.52
C ASP A 45 -17.96 1.38 -12.99
N VAL A 46 -16.73 0.86 -13.14
CA VAL A 46 -15.51 1.60 -12.80
C VAL A 46 -15.40 2.88 -13.67
N ALA A 47 -15.55 2.75 -14.98
CA ALA A 47 -15.49 3.90 -15.90
C ALA A 47 -16.61 4.91 -15.61
N LYS A 48 -17.84 4.43 -15.37
CA LYS A 48 -18.98 5.30 -15.01
C LYS A 48 -18.72 6.04 -13.69
N ALA A 49 -18.13 5.35 -12.70
CA ALA A 49 -17.80 5.95 -11.42
C ALA A 49 -16.73 7.05 -11.60
N VAL A 50 -15.67 6.81 -12.38
CA VAL A 50 -14.67 7.83 -12.71
C VAL A 50 -15.33 9.04 -13.37
N ASP A 51 -16.20 8.85 -14.36
CA ASP A 51 -16.92 9.94 -15.04
C ASP A 51 -17.78 10.76 -14.09
N LYS A 52 -18.51 10.09 -13.17
CA LYS A 52 -19.33 10.76 -12.16
C LYS A 52 -18.48 11.60 -11.20
N LEU A 53 -17.39 11.03 -10.69
CA LEU A 53 -16.46 11.74 -9.81
C LEU A 53 -15.84 12.96 -10.51
N ARG A 54 -15.45 12.85 -11.79
CA ARG A 54 -14.98 13.97 -12.60
C ARG A 54 -16.01 15.09 -12.70
N ARG A 55 -17.28 14.75 -12.98
CA ARG A 55 -18.38 15.73 -13.04
C ARG A 55 -18.65 16.38 -11.69
N ALA A 56 -18.42 15.66 -10.59
CA ALA A 56 -18.49 16.18 -9.22
C ALA A 56 -17.28 17.06 -8.82
N GLY A 57 -16.32 17.29 -9.73
CA GLY A 57 -15.15 18.14 -9.49
C GLY A 57 -13.97 17.43 -8.84
N ILE A 58 -14.00 16.10 -8.69
CA ILE A 58 -12.87 15.34 -8.13
C ILE A 58 -11.80 15.17 -9.19
N GLY A 59 -10.70 15.88 -9.01
CA GLY A 59 -9.54 15.88 -9.91
C GLY A 59 -8.37 15.00 -9.45
N ASN A 60 -8.57 14.15 -8.43
CA ASN A 60 -7.57 13.20 -7.97
C ASN A 60 -8.26 11.87 -7.63
N ILE A 61 -8.24 10.95 -8.59
CA ILE A 61 -8.86 9.64 -8.47
C ILE A 61 -7.77 8.57 -8.43
N SER A 62 -7.88 7.64 -7.48
CA SER A 62 -7.06 6.45 -7.38
C SER A 62 -7.88 5.23 -7.75
N VAL A 63 -7.30 4.33 -8.51
CA VAL A 63 -7.88 3.00 -8.79
C VAL A 63 -6.94 1.94 -8.25
N ASP A 64 -7.52 1.00 -7.47
CA ASP A 64 -6.78 -0.09 -6.89
C ASP A 64 -6.99 -1.35 -7.73
N LEU A 65 -5.90 -2.01 -8.12
CA LEU A 65 -5.86 -3.24 -8.90
C LEU A 65 -5.28 -4.38 -8.06
N MET A 66 -5.58 -5.60 -8.45
CA MET A 66 -4.97 -6.81 -7.92
C MET A 66 -4.48 -7.70 -9.07
N TYR A 67 -3.38 -8.41 -8.84
CA TYR A 67 -2.82 -9.38 -9.77
C TYR A 67 -2.40 -10.64 -9.02
N GLY A 68 -2.02 -11.69 -9.75
CA GLY A 68 -1.63 -12.98 -9.15
C GLY A 68 -2.85 -13.83 -8.77
N PHE A 69 -3.97 -13.67 -9.47
CA PHE A 69 -5.12 -14.55 -9.29
C PHE A 69 -4.82 -15.98 -9.75
N PRO A 70 -5.52 -16.98 -9.20
CA PRO A 70 -5.49 -18.31 -9.75
C PRO A 70 -5.76 -18.29 -11.27
N GLU A 71 -4.94 -19.02 -12.03
CA GLU A 71 -5.06 -19.14 -13.50
C GLU A 71 -4.96 -17.81 -14.28
N GLU A 72 -4.47 -16.74 -13.66
CA GLU A 72 -4.22 -15.47 -14.34
C GLU A 72 -3.04 -15.58 -15.30
N THR A 73 -3.20 -15.06 -16.51
CA THR A 73 -2.12 -15.01 -17.51
C THR A 73 -1.51 -13.61 -17.58
N MET A 74 -0.32 -13.50 -18.19
CA MET A 74 0.30 -12.19 -18.47
C MET A 74 -0.59 -11.31 -19.35
N GLU A 75 -1.26 -11.90 -20.34
CA GLU A 75 -2.17 -11.18 -21.25
C GLU A 75 -3.41 -10.66 -20.52
N ASP A 76 -3.89 -11.37 -19.49
CA ASP A 76 -4.99 -10.91 -18.66
C ASP A 76 -4.58 -9.68 -17.85
N TRP A 77 -3.41 -9.76 -17.21
CA TRP A 77 -2.86 -8.66 -16.42
C TRP A 77 -2.55 -7.43 -17.28
N GLU A 78 -1.94 -7.63 -18.44
CA GLU A 78 -1.69 -6.55 -19.39
C GLU A 78 -2.98 -5.83 -19.80
N ARG A 79 -4.06 -6.55 -20.04
CA ARG A 79 -5.38 -5.96 -20.34
C ARG A 79 -5.93 -5.14 -19.17
N ASP A 80 -5.75 -5.61 -17.94
CA ASP A 80 -6.18 -4.87 -16.76
C ASP A 80 -5.38 -3.57 -16.60
N ILE A 81 -4.06 -3.58 -16.79
CA ILE A 81 -3.21 -2.39 -16.80
C ILE A 81 -3.66 -1.40 -17.89
N GLU A 82 -3.80 -1.86 -19.13
CA GLU A 82 -4.20 -1.01 -20.26
C GLU A 82 -5.59 -0.39 -20.03
N THR A 83 -6.53 -1.16 -19.48
CA THR A 83 -7.87 -0.65 -19.14
C THR A 83 -7.79 0.42 -18.04
N ALA A 84 -6.97 0.21 -17.02
CA ALA A 84 -6.76 1.21 -15.96
C ALA A 84 -6.12 2.50 -16.50
N LEU A 85 -5.13 2.39 -17.40
CA LEU A 85 -4.51 3.55 -18.06
C LEU A 85 -5.50 4.35 -18.90
N GLN A 86 -6.43 3.67 -19.60
CA GLN A 86 -7.48 4.32 -20.38
C GLN A 86 -8.46 5.14 -19.56
N LEU A 87 -8.59 4.87 -18.24
CA LEU A 87 -9.41 5.69 -17.34
C LEU A 87 -8.82 7.08 -17.09
N GLY A 88 -7.53 7.30 -17.36
CA GLY A 88 -6.84 8.58 -17.18
C GLY A 88 -6.86 9.07 -15.73
N VAL A 89 -6.75 8.16 -14.76
CA VAL A 89 -6.73 8.49 -13.33
C VAL A 89 -5.34 8.96 -12.88
N GLU A 90 -5.26 9.72 -11.80
CA GLU A 90 -4.03 10.33 -11.32
C GLU A 90 -3.17 9.39 -10.50
N HIS A 91 -3.74 8.28 -10.03
CA HIS A 91 -3.07 7.37 -9.11
C HIS A 91 -3.55 5.93 -9.34
N LEU A 92 -2.62 4.99 -9.24
CA LEU A 92 -2.90 3.56 -9.32
C LEU A 92 -2.20 2.86 -8.15
N SER A 93 -2.94 1.98 -7.48
CA SER A 93 -2.38 1.02 -6.52
C SER A 93 -2.50 -0.37 -7.12
N ALA A 94 -1.50 -1.23 -6.94
CA ALA A 94 -1.57 -2.60 -7.39
C ALA A 94 -0.99 -3.55 -6.34
N TYR A 95 -1.75 -4.57 -6.00
CA TYR A 95 -1.43 -5.52 -4.94
C TYR A 95 -1.42 -6.94 -5.49
N CYS A 96 -0.39 -7.71 -5.14
CA CYS A 96 -0.43 -9.15 -5.37
C CYS A 96 -1.48 -9.80 -4.46
N LEU A 97 -2.25 -10.74 -4.98
CA LEU A 97 -3.24 -11.47 -4.19
C LEU A 97 -2.54 -12.28 -3.11
N MET A 98 -2.89 -12.05 -1.85
CA MET A 98 -2.35 -12.77 -0.70
C MET A 98 -3.39 -13.72 -0.10
N TYR A 99 -2.89 -14.83 0.43
CA TYR A 99 -3.70 -15.88 1.07
C TYR A 99 -3.51 -15.81 2.58
N GLU A 100 -4.18 -14.86 3.22
CA GLU A 100 -4.05 -14.61 4.66
C GLU A 100 -4.82 -15.65 5.49
N GLU A 101 -4.17 -16.18 6.52
CA GLU A 101 -4.78 -17.13 7.46
C GLU A 101 -6.10 -16.57 8.04
N GLY A 102 -7.08 -17.45 8.23
CA GLY A 102 -8.41 -17.07 8.71
C GLY A 102 -9.36 -16.55 7.63
N THR A 103 -8.88 -16.29 6.40
CA THR A 103 -9.74 -15.85 5.30
C THR A 103 -10.39 -17.03 4.54
N PRO A 104 -11.56 -16.82 3.90
CA PRO A 104 -12.15 -17.85 3.04
C PRO A 104 -11.22 -18.28 1.89
N LEU A 105 -10.41 -17.36 1.36
CA LEU A 105 -9.48 -17.66 0.28
C LEU A 105 -8.34 -18.57 0.74
N PHE A 106 -7.79 -18.31 1.94
CA PHE A 106 -6.80 -19.20 2.55
C PHE A 106 -7.35 -20.62 2.72
N LYS A 107 -8.58 -20.74 3.22
CA LYS A 107 -9.24 -22.04 3.36
C LYS A 107 -9.42 -22.76 2.02
N MET A 108 -9.78 -22.03 0.96
CA MET A 108 -9.90 -22.63 -0.38
C MET A 108 -8.56 -23.18 -0.89
N ARG A 109 -7.45 -22.50 -0.58
CA ARG A 109 -6.08 -22.95 -0.90
C ARG A 109 -5.74 -24.24 -0.12
N GLU A 110 -5.97 -24.25 1.20
CA GLU A 110 -5.73 -25.42 2.05
C GLU A 110 -6.54 -26.64 1.61
N GLU A 111 -7.76 -26.42 1.11
CA GLU A 111 -8.63 -27.47 0.56
C GLU A 111 -8.23 -27.89 -0.87
N GLY A 112 -7.19 -27.29 -1.47
CA GLY A 112 -6.75 -27.57 -2.84
C GLY A 112 -7.74 -27.15 -3.92
N ARG A 113 -8.67 -26.25 -3.62
CA ARG A 113 -9.69 -25.73 -4.54
C ARG A 113 -9.17 -24.59 -5.42
N VAL A 114 -8.13 -23.91 -4.96
CA VAL A 114 -7.39 -22.91 -5.71
C VAL A 114 -5.90 -23.13 -5.48
N ALA A 115 -5.10 -22.83 -6.50
CA ALA A 115 -3.65 -22.76 -6.41
C ALA A 115 -3.19 -21.30 -6.45
N GLU A 116 -2.14 -21.01 -5.71
CA GLU A 116 -1.46 -19.71 -5.85
C GLU A 116 -0.86 -19.59 -7.26
N ALA A 117 -0.77 -18.35 -7.75
CA ALA A 117 -0.04 -18.09 -8.98
C ALA A 117 1.44 -18.41 -8.78
N ASP A 118 2.10 -18.82 -9.85
CA ASP A 118 3.53 -19.09 -9.84
C ASP A 118 4.33 -17.83 -9.50
N GLU A 119 5.38 -17.97 -8.68
CA GLU A 119 6.21 -16.85 -8.21
C GLU A 119 6.90 -16.12 -9.36
N GLU A 120 7.41 -16.86 -10.36
CA GLU A 120 8.06 -16.27 -11.53
C GLU A 120 7.05 -15.48 -12.38
N LEU A 121 5.81 -15.97 -12.47
CA LEU A 121 4.72 -15.28 -13.14
C LEU A 121 4.35 -13.99 -12.39
N THR A 122 4.16 -14.05 -11.08
CA THR A 122 3.81 -12.85 -10.29
C THR A 122 4.93 -11.82 -10.30
N ARG A 123 6.19 -12.24 -10.33
CA ARG A 123 7.35 -11.37 -10.53
C ARG A 123 7.34 -10.70 -11.89
N ALA A 124 7.07 -11.46 -12.94
CA ALA A 124 6.96 -10.92 -14.30
C ALA A 124 5.79 -9.92 -14.41
N MET A 125 4.64 -10.21 -13.78
CA MET A 125 3.49 -9.30 -13.69
C MET A 125 3.86 -7.98 -13.00
N TYR A 126 4.60 -8.04 -11.90
CA TYR A 126 5.08 -6.84 -11.20
C TYR A 126 5.99 -5.99 -12.09
N TYR A 127 6.94 -6.59 -12.78
CA TYR A 127 7.81 -5.85 -13.68
C TYR A 127 7.08 -5.26 -14.87
N LEU A 128 6.12 -5.98 -15.45
CA LEU A 128 5.26 -5.44 -16.51
C LEU A 128 4.49 -4.21 -16.03
N LEU A 129 3.90 -4.27 -14.80
CA LEU A 129 3.20 -3.15 -14.20
C LEU A 129 4.10 -1.91 -14.10
N VAL A 130 5.30 -2.07 -13.52
CA VAL A 130 6.25 -0.96 -13.36
C VAL A 130 6.58 -0.35 -14.73
N ASP A 131 6.95 -1.17 -15.70
CA ASP A 131 7.32 -0.70 -17.05
C ASP A 131 6.18 0.05 -17.73
N ARG A 132 4.95 -0.47 -17.65
CA ARG A 132 3.79 0.16 -18.30
C ARG A 132 3.40 1.48 -17.65
N LEU A 133 3.41 1.54 -16.32
CA LEU A 133 3.03 2.75 -15.59
C LEU A 133 4.10 3.84 -15.69
N GLU A 134 5.38 3.49 -15.60
CA GLU A 134 6.46 4.45 -15.82
C GLU A 134 6.46 5.01 -17.26
N ALA A 135 6.25 4.14 -18.26
CA ALA A 135 6.12 4.58 -19.66
C ALA A 135 4.91 5.49 -19.89
N ALA A 136 3.86 5.36 -19.08
CA ALA A 136 2.69 6.23 -19.08
C ALA A 136 2.86 7.51 -18.23
N GLY A 137 4.05 7.75 -17.64
CA GLY A 137 4.38 8.95 -16.88
C GLY A 137 4.02 8.90 -15.41
N TYR A 138 3.67 7.74 -14.87
CA TYR A 138 3.47 7.57 -13.44
C TYR A 138 4.82 7.37 -12.73
N GLU A 139 4.95 8.00 -11.58
CA GLU A 139 6.05 7.78 -10.68
C GLU A 139 5.75 6.58 -9.77
N HIS A 140 6.62 5.57 -9.75
CA HIS A 140 6.60 4.48 -8.78
C HIS A 140 7.19 5.01 -7.48
N TYR A 141 6.37 5.48 -6.53
CA TYR A 141 6.84 6.19 -5.35
C TYR A 141 6.91 5.35 -4.08
N GLU A 142 6.24 4.19 -4.07
CA GLU A 142 6.39 3.16 -3.04
C GLU A 142 5.97 1.79 -3.61
N VAL A 143 6.20 0.70 -2.88
CA VAL A 143 6.14 -0.69 -3.37
C VAL A 143 4.90 -1.00 -4.23
N SER A 144 3.72 -0.51 -3.83
CA SER A 144 2.44 -0.85 -4.47
C SER A 144 1.75 0.35 -5.13
N ASN A 145 2.30 1.56 -5.04
CA ASN A 145 1.61 2.78 -5.46
C ASN A 145 2.36 3.60 -6.51
N PHE A 146 1.59 4.03 -7.49
CA PHE A 146 2.04 4.81 -8.64
C PHE A 146 1.19 6.07 -8.77
N ALA A 147 1.80 7.21 -9.07
CA ALA A 147 1.09 8.47 -9.19
C ALA A 147 1.67 9.35 -10.29
N LEU A 148 0.83 10.13 -10.95
CA LEU A 148 1.28 11.26 -11.75
C LEU A 148 1.95 12.32 -10.84
N GLU A 149 2.77 13.18 -11.41
CA GLU A 149 3.48 14.21 -10.67
C GLU A 149 2.53 15.05 -9.78
N GLY A 150 2.90 15.19 -8.50
CA GLY A 150 2.10 15.91 -7.51
C GLY A 150 0.80 15.23 -7.08
N ARG A 151 0.59 13.95 -7.44
CA ARG A 151 -0.64 13.19 -7.13
C ARG A 151 -0.46 12.02 -6.18
N ARG A 152 0.70 11.90 -5.53
CA ARG A 152 0.94 10.91 -4.47
C ARG A 152 -0.13 11.02 -3.38
N SER A 153 -0.52 9.89 -2.78
CA SER A 153 -1.44 9.88 -1.64
C SER A 153 -0.77 10.49 -0.41
N LEU A 154 -1.14 11.71 -0.05
CA LEU A 154 -0.59 12.40 1.14
C LEU A 154 -0.87 11.62 2.42
N HIS A 155 -2.07 11.06 2.53
CA HIS A 155 -2.47 10.26 3.70
C HIS A 155 -1.57 9.03 3.85
N ASN A 156 -1.40 8.21 2.79
CA ASN A 156 -0.54 7.04 2.85
C ASN A 156 0.93 7.43 3.07
N SER A 157 1.40 8.48 2.39
CA SER A 157 2.76 8.99 2.53
C SER A 157 3.07 9.45 3.95
N SER A 158 2.08 9.94 4.71
CA SER A 158 2.28 10.35 6.10
C SER A 158 2.65 9.19 7.02
N TYR A 159 2.10 7.99 6.78
CA TYR A 159 2.51 6.79 7.52
C TYR A 159 3.96 6.41 7.24
N TRP A 160 4.35 6.43 5.96
CA TRP A 160 5.72 6.08 5.56
C TRP A 160 6.79 7.08 5.98
N THR A 161 6.41 8.31 6.31
CA THR A 161 7.34 9.36 6.78
C THR A 161 7.45 9.43 8.30
N GLY A 162 6.69 8.61 9.04
CA GLY A 162 6.68 8.60 10.50
C GLY A 162 6.06 9.86 11.12
N ILE A 163 5.19 10.57 10.38
CA ILE A 163 4.46 11.72 10.93
C ILE A 163 3.44 11.23 11.95
N PRO A 164 3.36 11.87 13.15
CA PRO A 164 2.35 11.54 14.13
C PRO A 164 0.92 11.65 13.57
N TYR A 165 0.07 10.71 13.92
CA TYR A 165 -1.33 10.68 13.51
C TYR A 165 -2.25 10.20 14.63
N MET A 166 -3.52 10.59 14.56
CA MET A 166 -4.57 10.19 15.48
C MET A 166 -5.62 9.35 14.75
N GLY A 167 -5.84 8.14 15.22
CA GLY A 167 -6.90 7.26 14.75
C GLY A 167 -8.23 7.55 15.44
N ILE A 168 -9.29 7.68 14.66
CA ILE A 168 -10.66 7.93 15.14
C ILE A 168 -11.53 6.76 14.71
N GLY A 169 -12.19 6.13 15.67
CA GLY A 169 -13.07 4.98 15.45
C GLY A 169 -12.56 3.71 16.13
N ALA A 170 -13.40 2.65 16.14
CA ALA A 170 -13.01 1.31 16.60
C ALA A 170 -11.88 0.77 15.72
N ALA A 171 -10.96 0.02 16.31
CA ALA A 171 -9.76 -0.54 15.68
C ALA A 171 -8.78 0.51 15.09
N ALA A 172 -9.04 1.81 15.23
CA ALA A 172 -8.18 2.84 14.64
C ALA A 172 -6.88 2.98 15.44
N HIS A 173 -5.77 3.08 14.72
CA HIS A 173 -4.43 3.24 15.28
C HIS A 173 -4.01 4.71 15.35
N SER A 174 -3.22 5.05 16.36
CA SER A 174 -2.57 6.34 16.52
C SER A 174 -1.08 6.15 16.74
N TYR A 175 -0.28 7.12 16.33
CA TYR A 175 1.17 7.15 16.50
C TYR A 175 1.63 8.56 16.87
N ASN A 176 2.56 8.67 17.84
CA ASN A 176 3.05 9.96 18.30
C ASN A 176 4.59 10.11 18.23
N GLY A 177 5.26 9.20 17.52
CA GLY A 177 6.72 9.16 17.40
C GLY A 177 7.42 8.34 18.48
N LYS A 178 6.74 7.99 19.57
CA LYS A 178 7.29 7.24 20.72
C LYS A 178 6.40 6.09 21.19
N SER A 179 5.17 6.08 20.74
CA SER A 179 4.21 5.04 21.12
C SER A 179 3.19 4.84 20.01
N ARG A 180 2.70 3.62 19.93
CA ARG A 180 1.50 3.24 19.17
C ARG A 180 0.35 3.05 20.13
N GLN A 181 -0.84 3.38 19.65
CA GLN A 181 -2.08 3.17 20.38
C GLN A 181 -3.11 2.66 19.37
N TRP A 182 -3.92 1.69 19.77
CA TRP A 182 -5.05 1.23 18.96
C TRP A 182 -6.31 1.15 19.81
N ASN A 183 -7.36 1.69 19.27
CA ASN A 183 -8.67 1.62 19.89
C ASN A 183 -9.18 0.16 19.82
N ILE A 184 -9.97 -0.27 20.79
CA ILE A 184 -10.53 -1.62 20.76
C ILE A 184 -11.33 -1.84 19.46
N ASP A 185 -11.29 -3.05 18.93
CA ASP A 185 -11.95 -3.44 17.68
C ASP A 185 -13.45 -3.72 17.83
N ASN A 186 -13.95 -3.93 19.05
CA ASN A 186 -15.34 -4.19 19.34
C ASN A 186 -16.17 -2.90 19.22
N LEU A 187 -16.82 -2.72 18.07
CA LEU A 187 -17.60 -1.52 17.76
C LEU A 187 -18.69 -1.18 18.78
N PRO A 188 -19.54 -2.12 19.26
CA PRO A 188 -20.52 -1.85 20.32
C PRO A 188 -19.91 -1.33 21.62
N ILE A 189 -18.82 -1.96 22.09
CA ILE A 189 -18.14 -1.54 23.31
C ILE A 189 -17.48 -0.16 23.08
N TYR A 190 -16.82 0.06 21.96
CA TYR A 190 -16.23 1.35 21.61
C TYR A 190 -17.26 2.48 21.66
N ILE A 191 -18.42 2.31 20.98
CA ILE A 191 -19.50 3.32 20.95
C ILE A 191 -20.00 3.63 22.36
N ASN A 192 -20.25 2.60 23.19
CA ASN A 192 -20.77 2.78 24.54
C ASN A 192 -19.75 3.54 25.42
N LYS A 193 -18.47 3.16 25.36
CA LYS A 193 -17.42 3.82 26.13
C LYS A 193 -17.19 5.28 25.71
N VAL A 194 -17.22 5.56 24.42
CA VAL A 194 -17.11 6.95 23.93
C VAL A 194 -18.30 7.80 24.37
N LYS A 195 -19.52 7.25 24.42
CA LYS A 195 -20.69 7.95 25.01
C LYS A 195 -20.52 8.25 26.50
N GLU A 196 -19.76 7.44 27.24
CA GLU A 196 -19.38 7.67 28.64
C GLU A 196 -18.20 8.67 28.76
N GLY A 197 -17.67 9.21 27.67
CA GLY A 197 -16.52 10.11 27.64
C GLY A 197 -15.17 9.41 27.75
N VAL A 198 -15.10 8.10 27.55
CA VAL A 198 -13.89 7.29 27.63
C VAL A 198 -13.58 6.68 26.26
N VAL A 199 -12.35 6.91 25.75
CA VAL A 199 -11.84 6.19 24.58
C VAL A 199 -11.13 4.94 25.08
N PRO A 200 -11.68 3.73 24.82
CA PRO A 200 -11.01 2.49 25.20
C PRO A 200 -9.91 2.13 24.20
N PHE A 201 -8.69 1.99 24.67
CA PHE A 201 -7.53 1.71 23.83
C PHE A 201 -6.48 0.85 24.54
N GLU A 202 -5.62 0.23 23.75
CA GLU A 202 -4.35 -0.34 24.19
C GLU A 202 -3.19 0.52 23.67
N LYS A 203 -2.04 0.46 24.33
CA LYS A 203 -0.88 1.29 24.02
C LYS A 203 0.42 0.50 24.20
N GLU A 204 1.31 0.69 23.27
CA GLU A 204 2.68 0.19 23.25
C GLU A 204 3.66 1.38 23.29
N LEU A 205 4.70 1.27 24.09
CA LEU A 205 5.81 2.22 24.09
C LEU A 205 6.93 1.62 23.27
N LEU A 206 7.40 2.37 22.29
CA LEU A 206 8.44 1.91 21.38
C LEU A 206 9.82 2.21 21.97
N ASP A 207 10.65 1.19 22.08
CA ASP A 207 12.07 1.34 22.40
C ASP A 207 12.89 1.82 21.19
N ASP A 208 14.19 2.00 21.35
CA ASP A 208 15.05 2.51 20.28
C ASP A 208 15.24 1.48 19.16
N SER A 209 15.25 0.18 19.49
CA SER A 209 15.33 -0.90 18.49
C SER A 209 14.07 -0.97 17.63
N GLU A 210 12.89 -0.90 18.26
CA GLU A 210 11.61 -0.89 17.55
C GLU A 210 11.47 0.35 16.65
N ARG A 211 11.90 1.52 17.13
CA ARG A 211 11.90 2.76 16.32
C ARG A 211 12.89 2.69 15.16
N HIS A 212 14.06 2.07 15.37
CA HIS A 212 15.02 1.82 14.28
C HIS A 212 14.42 0.89 13.23
N ASN A 213 13.82 -0.21 13.65
CA ASN A 213 13.17 -1.17 12.74
C ASN A 213 12.02 -0.53 11.95
N ASP A 214 11.21 0.30 12.61
CA ASP A 214 10.20 1.10 11.94
C ASP A 214 10.81 2.02 10.87
N MET A 215 11.90 2.72 11.20
CA MET A 215 12.56 3.59 10.24
C MET A 215 13.04 2.80 9.02
N VAL A 216 13.68 1.65 9.21
CA VAL A 216 14.15 0.78 8.12
C VAL A 216 12.98 0.34 7.24
N MET A 217 11.94 -0.23 7.86
CA MET A 217 10.78 -0.75 7.15
C MET A 217 10.03 0.34 6.36
N LEU A 218 9.74 1.46 7.01
CA LEU A 218 8.97 2.54 6.40
C LEU A 218 9.76 3.27 5.30
N ALA A 219 11.07 3.43 5.48
CA ALA A 219 11.90 4.14 4.53
C ALA A 219 12.18 3.30 3.27
N LEU A 220 12.50 2.01 3.40
CA LEU A 220 12.80 1.16 2.26
C LEU A 220 11.58 0.86 1.38
N ARG A 221 10.37 0.97 1.90
CA ARG A 221 9.16 0.86 1.06
C ARG A 221 9.01 2.01 0.07
N ARG A 222 9.70 3.13 0.31
CA ARG A 222 9.60 4.34 -0.51
C ARG A 222 10.77 4.44 -1.50
N ARG A 223 10.51 5.12 -2.60
CA ARG A 223 11.53 5.46 -3.61
C ARG A 223 12.74 6.18 -3.02
N GLU A 224 12.53 7.05 -2.02
CA GLU A 224 13.59 7.82 -1.37
C GLU A 224 14.56 6.93 -0.58
N GLY A 225 14.08 5.82 -0.02
CA GLY A 225 14.88 4.92 0.81
C GLY A 225 15.23 5.51 2.18
N ILE A 226 16.22 4.90 2.83
CA ILE A 226 16.75 5.33 4.14
C ILE A 226 17.66 6.52 3.95
N ASP A 227 17.35 7.64 4.61
CA ASP A 227 18.26 8.77 4.76
C ASP A 227 19.25 8.47 5.91
N LEU A 228 20.48 8.13 5.56
CA LEU A 228 21.55 7.79 6.50
C LEU A 228 21.92 8.98 7.40
N SER A 229 21.74 10.22 6.94
CA SER A 229 21.97 11.41 7.76
C SER A 229 20.92 11.53 8.86
N ARG A 230 19.66 11.27 8.53
CA ARG A 230 18.57 11.22 9.52
C ARG A 230 18.77 10.05 10.51
N MET A 231 19.15 8.88 10.01
CA MET A 231 19.49 7.73 10.86
C MET A 231 20.60 8.05 11.86
N ALA A 232 21.66 8.74 11.42
CA ALA A 232 22.75 9.17 12.29
C ALA A 232 22.27 10.15 13.38
N LEU A 233 21.35 11.06 13.07
CA LEU A 233 20.79 12.01 14.01
C LEU A 233 19.87 11.35 15.05
N GLU A 234 19.10 10.35 14.67
CA GLU A 234 18.11 9.71 15.53
C GLU A 234 18.69 8.55 16.35
N PHE A 235 19.63 7.77 15.79
CA PHE A 235 20.15 6.53 16.40
C PHE A 235 21.67 6.51 16.54
N GLY A 236 22.37 7.55 16.09
CA GLY A 236 23.82 7.66 16.20
C GLY A 236 24.60 7.02 15.03
N ALA A 237 25.92 7.28 14.99
CA ALA A 237 26.79 6.80 13.92
C ALA A 237 26.91 5.27 13.88
N ALA A 238 26.86 4.62 15.04
CA ALA A 238 26.95 3.16 15.11
C ALA A 238 25.83 2.45 14.37
N ALA A 239 24.59 2.96 14.46
CA ALA A 239 23.44 2.41 13.73
C ALA A 239 23.63 2.52 12.20
N VAL A 240 24.22 3.63 11.72
CA VAL A 240 24.54 3.80 10.30
C VAL A 240 25.62 2.79 9.85
N GLU A 241 26.68 2.61 10.65
CA GLU A 241 27.75 1.63 10.33
C GLU A 241 27.18 0.21 10.27
N GLU A 242 26.34 -0.17 11.20
CA GLU A 242 25.68 -1.47 11.22
C GLU A 242 24.77 -1.64 10.00
N CYS A 243 23.88 -0.69 9.71
CA CYS A 243 23.00 -0.70 8.54
C CYS A 243 23.81 -0.84 7.24
N LEU A 244 24.86 -0.05 7.07
CA LEU A 244 25.76 -0.14 5.91
C LEU A 244 26.50 -1.48 5.85
N SER A 245 26.89 -2.05 7.00
CA SER A 245 27.54 -3.36 7.04
C SER A 245 26.61 -4.47 6.59
N LEU A 246 25.38 -4.50 7.09
CA LEU A 246 24.33 -5.46 6.71
C LEU A 246 23.93 -5.29 5.23
N SER A 247 23.89 -4.07 4.74
CA SER A 247 23.48 -3.76 3.35
C SER A 247 24.50 -4.17 2.29
N ARG A 248 25.78 -4.38 2.65
CA ARG A 248 26.87 -4.69 1.68
C ARG A 248 26.55 -5.86 0.76
N LYS A 249 25.97 -6.94 1.30
CA LYS A 249 25.60 -8.11 0.50
C LYS A 249 24.54 -7.78 -0.54
N PHE A 250 23.57 -6.95 -0.19
CA PHE A 250 22.49 -6.54 -1.06
C PHE A 250 22.92 -5.51 -2.11
N VAL A 251 23.83 -4.60 -1.75
CA VAL A 251 24.45 -3.69 -2.73
C VAL A 251 25.28 -4.50 -3.75
N LYS A 252 26.05 -5.48 -3.29
CA LYS A 252 26.85 -6.35 -4.17
C LYS A 252 25.97 -7.18 -5.13
N THR A 253 24.79 -7.61 -4.69
CA THR A 253 23.84 -8.39 -5.51
C THR A 253 22.89 -7.51 -6.31
N GLY A 254 22.97 -6.19 -6.21
CA GLY A 254 22.15 -5.25 -6.97
C GLY A 254 20.73 -5.07 -6.42
N LEU A 255 20.42 -5.53 -5.20
CA LEU A 255 19.12 -5.35 -4.56
C LEU A 255 18.98 -4.00 -3.83
N LEU A 256 20.12 -3.42 -3.42
CA LEU A 256 20.21 -2.09 -2.86
C LEU A 256 21.19 -1.23 -3.65
N SER A 257 20.96 0.07 -3.66
CA SER A 257 21.89 1.09 -4.17
C SER A 257 22.11 2.17 -3.11
N ILE A 258 23.27 2.81 -3.17
CA ILE A 258 23.58 4.00 -2.35
C ILE A 258 23.70 5.18 -3.29
N GLU A 259 22.86 6.18 -3.12
CA GLU A 259 22.84 7.41 -3.89
C GLU A 259 22.94 8.62 -2.95
N GLY A 260 24.11 9.25 -2.92
CA GLY A 260 24.40 10.30 -1.94
C GLY A 260 24.32 9.77 -0.51
N SER A 261 23.41 10.34 0.32
CA SER A 261 23.16 9.88 1.69
C SER A 261 21.98 8.90 1.80
N HIS A 262 21.47 8.37 0.69
CA HIS A 262 20.30 7.50 0.71
C HIS A 262 20.65 6.07 0.32
N LEU A 263 20.18 5.11 1.13
CA LEU A 263 20.20 3.68 0.85
C LEU A 263 18.82 3.27 0.33
N ARG A 264 18.74 2.79 -0.91
CA ARG A 264 17.48 2.53 -1.61
C ARG A 264 17.38 1.10 -2.11
N LEU A 265 16.17 0.57 -2.15
CA LEU A 265 15.90 -0.62 -2.94
C LEU A 265 16.01 -0.28 -4.43
N THR A 266 16.65 -1.19 -5.18
CA THR A 266 16.59 -1.19 -6.64
C THR A 266 15.25 -1.78 -7.10
N ARG A 267 14.99 -1.80 -8.40
CA ARG A 267 13.82 -2.48 -8.97
C ARG A 267 13.76 -3.96 -8.57
N GLU A 268 14.90 -4.65 -8.63
CA GLU A 268 15.03 -6.05 -8.23
C GLU A 268 14.82 -6.20 -6.71
N GLY A 269 15.34 -5.25 -5.94
CA GLY A 269 15.18 -5.23 -4.49
C GLY A 269 13.76 -4.98 -4.02
N LEU A 270 12.96 -4.20 -4.76
CA LEU A 270 11.57 -3.93 -4.42
C LEU A 270 10.71 -5.20 -4.42
N TYR A 271 10.93 -6.11 -5.35
CA TYR A 271 10.19 -7.38 -5.39
C TYR A 271 10.46 -8.27 -4.16
N VAL A 272 11.66 -8.23 -3.62
CA VAL A 272 12.08 -9.00 -2.44
C VAL A 272 12.28 -8.11 -1.22
N SER A 273 11.56 -7.01 -1.16
CA SER A 273 11.73 -5.95 -0.15
C SER A 273 11.62 -6.47 1.28
N ASP A 274 10.68 -7.36 1.56
CA ASP A 274 10.47 -7.89 2.91
C ASP A 274 11.70 -8.67 3.42
N MET A 275 12.34 -9.47 2.55
CA MET A 275 13.59 -10.15 2.87
C MET A 275 14.71 -9.16 3.16
N VAL A 276 14.87 -8.13 2.32
CA VAL A 276 15.91 -7.11 2.52
C VAL A 276 15.67 -6.33 3.80
N MET A 277 14.43 -5.90 4.05
CA MET A 277 14.07 -5.16 5.26
C MET A 277 14.32 -5.97 6.53
N SER A 278 13.89 -7.24 6.58
CA SER A 278 14.07 -8.10 7.75
C SER A 278 15.54 -8.31 8.13
N GLU A 279 16.43 -8.36 7.16
CA GLU A 279 17.87 -8.51 7.38
C GLU A 279 18.60 -7.21 7.80
N LEU A 280 17.96 -6.06 7.59
CA LEU A 280 18.49 -4.76 8.03
C LEU A 280 17.89 -4.31 9.36
N MET A 281 16.92 -5.03 9.89
CA MET A 281 16.33 -4.77 11.19
C MET A 281 17.24 -5.31 12.30
N SER A 282 17.34 -4.57 13.39
CA SER A 282 18.03 -5.02 14.59
C SER A 282 17.18 -6.09 15.29
N VAL A 283 17.80 -7.21 15.65
CA VAL A 283 17.17 -8.17 16.56
C VAL A 283 17.37 -7.60 17.95
N GLY A 284 16.31 -7.17 18.62
CA GLY A 284 16.36 -6.72 20.02
C GLY A 284 16.92 -7.84 20.90
N ASP A 285 17.81 -7.47 21.82
CA ASP A 285 18.36 -8.38 22.83
C ASP A 285 17.27 -8.91 23.78
#